data_8702d2f491a7da03e9498cc5dfaead2a
#
_entry.id   8702d2f491a7da03e9498cc5dfaead2a
#
_cell.length_a   1.000
_cell.length_b   1.000
_cell.length_c   1.000
_cell.angle_alpha   90.00
_cell.angle_beta   90.00
_cell.angle_gamma   90.00
#
_symmetry.space_group_name_H-M   'P 1'
#
loop_
_entity.id
_entity.type
_entity.pdbx_description
1 polymer ?
#
loop_
_entity_poly.entity_id
_entity_poly.type
_entity_poly.pdbx_seq_one_letter_code
_entity_poly.pdbx_strand_id
1 'polypeptide(L)'
;METKLCKICGRELSLEMFDEGRHQCKDCRKAYRKQRRLEYPEIHKAQATRRQNRQGEWLNSIKTPCIVCGETEPVCIDFHHINPVDKEFTIGKYRSRSREWLLQEVSKCVCLCANCHRKVHAGLINLNNYIINESPLCTTGEGVTE
;
A
#
# COMPACT_ATOMS: atom_id res chain seq x y z
N MET A 1 -35.60 20.10 -4.14
CA MET A 1 -34.30 19.37 -4.33
C MET A 1 -33.83 19.67 -5.74
N GLU A 2 -32.58 20.06 -5.88
CA GLU A 2 -32.03 20.35 -7.22
C GLU A 2 -31.75 19.06 -7.98
N THR A 3 -32.24 19.01 -9.21
CA THR A 3 -32.05 17.85 -10.10
C THR A 3 -31.21 18.22 -11.34
N LYS A 4 -30.66 17.23 -12.00
CA LYS A 4 -29.84 17.36 -13.20
C LYS A 4 -30.09 16.21 -14.15
N LEU A 5 -30.16 16.53 -15.45
CA LEU A 5 -30.32 15.54 -16.53
C LEU A 5 -28.98 14.84 -16.81
N CYS A 6 -28.97 13.51 -16.77
CA CYS A 6 -27.82 12.72 -17.19
C CYS A 6 -27.73 12.66 -18.71
N LYS A 7 -26.63 13.16 -19.31
CA LYS A 7 -26.44 13.15 -20.78
C LYS A 7 -26.33 11.76 -21.43
N ILE A 8 -26.16 10.69 -20.62
CA ILE A 8 -25.98 9.33 -21.13
C ILE A 8 -27.29 8.53 -21.08
N CYS A 9 -28.01 8.54 -19.94
CA CYS A 9 -29.25 7.77 -19.80
C CYS A 9 -30.52 8.61 -19.89
N GLY A 10 -30.41 9.93 -20.02
CA GLY A 10 -31.58 10.82 -20.12
C GLY A 10 -32.44 10.94 -18.84
N ARG A 11 -32.02 10.33 -17.73
CA ARG A 11 -32.75 10.41 -16.45
C ARG A 11 -32.48 11.74 -15.75
N GLU A 12 -33.51 12.33 -15.21
CA GLU A 12 -33.40 13.44 -14.29
C GLU A 12 -33.17 12.89 -12.87
N LEU A 13 -32.06 13.27 -12.23
CA LEU A 13 -31.59 12.69 -10.98
C LEU A 13 -31.12 13.80 -10.04
N SER A 14 -31.13 13.55 -8.73
CA SER A 14 -30.58 14.46 -7.74
C SER A 14 -29.10 14.75 -8.00
N LEU A 15 -28.62 15.92 -7.63
CA LEU A 15 -27.22 16.33 -7.80
C LEU A 15 -26.25 15.36 -7.14
N GLU A 16 -26.62 14.70 -6.07
CA GLU A 16 -25.82 13.67 -5.37
C GLU A 16 -25.44 12.48 -6.27
N MET A 17 -26.22 12.23 -7.33
CA MET A 17 -25.96 11.17 -8.31
C MET A 17 -24.89 11.58 -9.33
N PHE A 18 -24.33 12.76 -9.22
CA PHE A 18 -23.26 13.26 -10.08
C PHE A 18 -22.02 13.58 -9.24
N ASP A 19 -20.84 13.49 -9.84
CA ASP A 19 -19.65 14.10 -9.29
C ASP A 19 -19.55 15.53 -9.80
N GLU A 20 -18.86 16.36 -9.05
CA GLU A 20 -18.66 17.78 -9.37
C GLU A 20 -18.14 17.96 -10.82
N GLY A 21 -18.75 18.92 -11.54
CA GLY A 21 -18.40 19.20 -12.95
C GLY A 21 -18.82 18.13 -13.96
N ARG A 22 -19.44 17.01 -13.56
CA ARG A 22 -19.83 15.93 -14.46
C ARG A 22 -21.28 16.01 -14.93
N HIS A 23 -21.54 15.70 -16.23
CA HIS A 23 -22.87 15.58 -16.83
C HIS A 23 -23.34 14.12 -16.96
N GLN A 24 -22.58 13.17 -16.48
CA GLN A 24 -22.87 11.74 -16.48
C GLN A 24 -23.09 11.28 -15.04
N CYS A 25 -24.21 10.59 -14.78
CA CYS A 25 -24.49 10.08 -13.46
C CYS A 25 -23.53 8.95 -13.05
N LYS A 26 -23.40 8.73 -11.73
CA LYS A 26 -22.54 7.71 -11.15
C LYS A 26 -22.83 6.30 -11.68
N ASP A 27 -24.12 5.97 -11.91
CA ASP A 27 -24.52 4.67 -12.47
C ASP A 27 -23.99 4.45 -13.88
N CYS A 28 -24.23 5.42 -14.78
CA CYS A 28 -23.73 5.35 -16.16
C CYS A 28 -22.19 5.24 -16.19
N ARG A 29 -21.52 5.97 -15.32
CA ARG A 29 -20.06 5.90 -15.21
C ARG A 29 -19.60 4.54 -14.70
N LYS A 30 -20.29 3.95 -13.72
CA LYS A 30 -20.00 2.61 -13.20
C LYS A 30 -20.23 1.56 -14.30
N ALA A 31 -21.32 1.65 -15.04
CA ALA A 31 -21.61 0.76 -16.17
C ALA A 31 -20.54 0.85 -17.25
N TYR A 32 -20.16 2.07 -17.67
CA TYR A 32 -19.10 2.29 -18.65
C TYR A 32 -17.75 1.71 -18.20
N ARG A 33 -17.36 1.93 -16.92
CA ARG A 33 -16.11 1.36 -16.39
C ARG A 33 -16.14 -0.16 -16.37
N LYS A 34 -17.29 -0.77 -16.04
CA LYS A 34 -17.48 -2.23 -16.06
C LYS A 34 -17.31 -2.77 -17.48
N GLN A 35 -17.97 -2.13 -18.46
CA GLN A 35 -17.87 -2.50 -19.87
C GLN A 35 -16.41 -2.40 -20.36
N ARG A 36 -15.74 -1.25 -20.13
CA ARG A 36 -14.32 -1.06 -20.48
C ARG A 36 -13.40 -2.12 -19.90
N ARG A 37 -13.66 -2.57 -18.68
CA ARG A 37 -12.86 -3.63 -18.05
C ARG A 37 -13.04 -4.98 -18.72
N LEU A 38 -14.25 -5.27 -19.21
CA LEU A 38 -14.54 -6.51 -19.95
C LEU A 38 -13.98 -6.46 -21.37
N GLU A 39 -14.03 -5.30 -22.00
CA GLU A 39 -13.59 -5.09 -23.38
C GLU A 39 -12.05 -5.06 -23.49
N TYR A 40 -11.37 -4.49 -22.49
CA TYR A 40 -9.91 -4.31 -22.50
C TYR A 40 -9.23 -4.87 -21.23
N PRO A 41 -9.38 -6.17 -20.94
CA PRO A 41 -8.87 -6.79 -19.70
C PRO A 41 -7.35 -6.67 -19.57
N GLU A 42 -6.62 -6.78 -20.71
CA GLU A 42 -5.15 -6.71 -20.71
C GLU A 42 -4.64 -5.32 -20.33
N ILE A 43 -5.30 -4.25 -20.75
CA ILE A 43 -4.94 -2.88 -20.36
C ILE A 43 -5.10 -2.72 -18.84
N HIS A 44 -6.19 -3.20 -18.27
CA HIS A 44 -6.44 -3.12 -16.83
C HIS A 44 -5.46 -3.97 -16.03
N LYS A 45 -5.11 -5.16 -16.53
CA LYS A 45 -4.09 -6.03 -15.92
C LYS A 45 -2.72 -5.37 -15.93
N ALA A 46 -2.31 -4.82 -17.09
CA ALA A 46 -1.03 -4.11 -17.19
C ALA A 46 -0.95 -2.90 -16.27
N GLN A 47 -2.02 -2.11 -16.15
CA GLN A 47 -2.09 -0.97 -15.22
C GLN A 47 -1.98 -1.42 -13.76
N ALA A 48 -2.68 -2.50 -13.39
CA ALA A 48 -2.61 -3.07 -12.04
C ALA A 48 -1.18 -3.56 -11.71
N THR A 49 -0.54 -4.27 -12.64
CA THR A 49 0.84 -4.74 -12.50
C THR A 49 1.82 -3.57 -12.32
N ARG A 50 1.73 -2.54 -13.18
CA ARG A 50 2.58 -1.34 -13.06
C ARG A 50 2.40 -0.65 -11.70
N ARG A 51 1.17 -0.55 -11.21
CA ARG A 51 0.89 0.02 -9.90
C ARG A 51 1.51 -0.83 -8.78
N GLN A 52 1.38 -2.15 -8.86
CA GLN A 52 1.96 -3.07 -7.89
C GLN A 52 3.49 -3.02 -7.88
N ASN A 53 4.13 -2.98 -9.06
CA ASN A 53 5.58 -2.87 -9.17
C ASN A 53 6.09 -1.57 -8.54
N ARG A 54 5.54 -0.43 -8.93
CA ARG A 54 5.91 0.87 -8.36
C ARG A 54 5.73 0.94 -6.85
N GLN A 55 4.69 0.30 -6.33
CA GLN A 55 4.47 0.23 -4.89
C GLN A 55 5.47 -0.71 -4.20
N GLY A 56 5.83 -1.82 -4.86
CA GLY A 56 6.87 -2.73 -4.40
C GLY A 56 8.25 -2.07 -4.37
N GLU A 57 8.61 -1.34 -5.42
CA GLU A 57 9.84 -0.55 -5.49
C GLU A 57 9.93 0.48 -4.35
N TRP A 58 8.85 1.21 -4.13
CA TRP A 58 8.79 2.14 -3.02
C TRP A 58 8.90 1.46 -1.65
N LEU A 59 8.21 0.33 -1.41
CA LEU A 59 8.36 -0.43 -0.16
C LEU A 59 9.80 -0.92 0.02
N ASN A 60 10.47 -1.33 -1.06
CA ASN A 60 11.87 -1.73 -1.00
C ASN A 60 12.80 -0.55 -0.69
N SER A 61 12.50 0.66 -1.20
CA SER A 61 13.34 1.85 -0.95
C SER A 61 13.31 2.36 0.49
N ILE A 62 12.30 2.00 1.27
CA ILE A 62 12.18 2.39 2.70
C ILE A 62 12.66 1.30 3.66
N LYS A 63 13.13 0.16 3.16
CA LYS A 63 13.73 -0.89 3.99
C LYS A 63 15.13 -0.47 4.43
N THR A 64 15.41 -0.66 5.70
CA THR A 64 16.74 -0.53 6.29
C THR A 64 17.45 -1.88 6.33
N PRO A 65 18.77 -1.93 6.54
CA PRO A 65 19.46 -3.19 6.75
C PRO A 65 18.87 -4.02 7.89
N CYS A 66 19.03 -5.34 7.82
CA CYS A 66 18.62 -6.24 8.90
C CYS A 66 19.30 -5.83 10.21
N ILE A 67 18.51 -5.50 11.24
CA ILE A 67 19.05 -5.03 12.53
C ILE A 67 19.88 -6.09 13.26
N VAL A 68 19.79 -7.37 12.88
CA VAL A 68 20.49 -8.49 13.53
C VAL A 68 21.80 -8.82 12.83
N CYS A 69 21.83 -8.93 11.51
CA CYS A 69 23.00 -9.41 10.77
C CYS A 69 23.54 -8.43 9.71
N GLY A 70 22.90 -7.27 9.53
CA GLY A 70 23.34 -6.26 8.58
C GLY A 70 23.05 -6.57 7.10
N GLU A 71 22.26 -7.61 6.76
CA GLU A 71 21.84 -7.86 5.38
C GLU A 71 21.19 -6.62 4.79
N THR A 72 21.60 -6.22 3.58
CA THR A 72 21.18 -4.97 2.94
C THR A 72 20.29 -5.17 1.73
N GLU A 73 20.24 -6.40 1.16
CA GLU A 73 19.49 -6.64 -0.06
C GLU A 73 17.97 -6.55 0.21
N PRO A 74 17.23 -5.57 -0.37
CA PRO A 74 15.84 -5.33 -0.05
C PRO A 74 14.92 -6.52 -0.32
N VAL A 75 15.24 -7.38 -1.28
CA VAL A 75 14.45 -8.59 -1.60
C VAL A 75 14.54 -9.63 -0.47
N CYS A 76 15.63 -9.62 0.29
CA CYS A 76 15.86 -10.51 1.43
C CYS A 76 15.26 -9.96 2.74
N ILE A 77 14.84 -8.69 2.77
CA ILE A 77 14.38 -8.01 3.99
C ILE A 77 12.86 -8.04 4.10
N ASP A 78 12.37 -8.36 5.29
CA ASP A 78 10.97 -8.33 5.69
C ASP A 78 10.72 -7.25 6.75
N PHE A 79 9.52 -6.69 6.79
CA PHE A 79 9.03 -5.87 7.90
C PHE A 79 8.50 -6.80 9.01
N HIS A 80 9.09 -6.71 10.20
CA HIS A 80 8.70 -7.49 11.36
C HIS A 80 8.15 -6.56 12.46
N HIS A 81 6.90 -6.80 12.90
CA HIS A 81 6.29 -6.01 13.97
C HIS A 81 7.02 -6.24 15.29
N ILE A 82 7.47 -5.17 15.94
CA ILE A 82 8.16 -5.24 17.24
C ILE A 82 7.24 -5.86 18.27
N ASN A 83 5.99 -5.41 18.31
CA ASN A 83 4.97 -5.95 19.20
C ASN A 83 3.82 -6.54 18.35
N PRO A 84 3.56 -7.85 18.44
CA PRO A 84 2.47 -8.50 17.69
C PRO A 84 1.08 -7.94 17.99
N VAL A 85 0.87 -7.36 19.18
CA VAL A 85 -0.42 -6.79 19.60
C VAL A 85 -0.76 -5.53 18.81
N ASP A 86 0.26 -4.75 18.39
CA ASP A 86 0.09 -3.48 17.66
C ASP A 86 -0.13 -3.69 16.15
N LYS A 87 -0.05 -4.94 15.69
CA LYS A 87 -0.24 -5.29 14.29
C LYS A 87 -1.69 -5.17 13.88
N GLU A 88 -1.98 -4.21 13.00
CA GLU A 88 -3.31 -4.06 12.41
C GLU A 88 -3.48 -4.91 11.15
N PHE A 89 -2.42 -5.02 10.34
CA PHE A 89 -2.47 -5.80 9.10
C PHE A 89 -1.10 -6.27 8.61
N THR A 90 -1.10 -7.14 7.62
CA THR A 90 0.12 -7.58 6.93
C THR A 90 0.44 -6.64 5.76
N ILE A 91 1.56 -5.91 5.82
CA ILE A 91 1.97 -4.90 4.83
C ILE A 91 1.96 -5.47 3.41
N GLY A 92 2.48 -6.69 3.21
CA GLY A 92 2.51 -7.36 1.92
C GLY A 92 1.12 -7.59 1.30
N LYS A 93 0.08 -7.81 2.11
CA LYS A 93 -1.29 -8.04 1.66
C LYS A 93 -1.98 -6.75 1.20
N TYR A 94 -1.65 -5.63 1.82
CA TYR A 94 -2.31 -4.35 1.60
C TYR A 94 -1.48 -3.33 0.80
N ARG A 95 -0.52 -3.81 0.01
CA ARG A 95 0.35 -2.97 -0.85
C ARG A 95 -0.37 -1.99 -1.77
N SER A 96 -1.66 -2.20 -2.07
CA SER A 96 -2.46 -1.30 -2.92
C SER A 96 -3.01 -0.07 -2.20
N ARG A 97 -2.83 0.05 -0.89
CA ARG A 97 -3.27 1.20 -0.09
C ARG A 97 -2.36 2.41 -0.30
N SER A 98 -2.73 3.57 0.27
CA SER A 98 -1.91 4.77 0.20
C SER A 98 -0.58 4.58 0.94
N ARG A 99 0.45 5.34 0.56
CA ARG A 99 1.76 5.27 1.21
C ARG A 99 1.70 5.71 2.66
N GLU A 100 0.94 6.77 2.93
CA GLU A 100 0.73 7.32 4.27
C GLU A 100 0.12 6.26 5.21
N TRP A 101 -0.88 5.53 4.71
CA TRP A 101 -1.51 4.45 5.47
C TRP A 101 -0.56 3.27 5.74
N LEU A 102 0.26 2.91 4.76
CA LEU A 102 1.27 1.86 4.93
C LEU A 102 2.39 2.29 5.88
N LEU A 103 2.82 3.56 5.84
CA LEU A 103 3.85 4.08 6.74
C LEU A 103 3.45 4.00 8.21
N GLN A 104 2.17 4.20 8.54
CA GLN A 104 1.66 4.02 9.91
C GLN A 104 1.91 2.60 10.43
N GLU A 105 1.77 1.58 9.58
CA GLU A 105 2.06 0.20 9.98
C GLU A 105 3.55 -0.12 9.93
N VAL A 106 4.26 0.38 8.93
CA VAL A 106 5.72 0.23 8.81
C VAL A 106 6.44 0.83 10.02
N SER A 107 5.95 1.93 10.58
CA SER A 107 6.53 2.56 11.77
C SER A 107 6.50 1.68 13.02
N LYS A 108 5.68 0.64 13.04
CA LYS A 108 5.60 -0.37 14.13
C LYS A 108 6.55 -1.54 13.90
N CYS A 109 7.34 -1.53 12.81
CA CYS A 109 8.15 -2.64 12.37
C CYS A 109 9.65 -2.32 12.42
N VAL A 110 10.44 -3.37 12.52
CA VAL A 110 11.87 -3.38 12.22
C VAL A 110 12.13 -4.20 10.96
N CYS A 111 13.26 -3.96 10.33
CA CYS A 111 13.69 -4.72 9.17
C CYS A 111 14.55 -5.92 9.58
N LEU A 112 14.14 -7.11 9.16
CA LEU A 112 14.86 -8.36 9.39
C LEU A 112 15.04 -9.10 8.06
N CYS A 113 16.20 -9.71 7.83
CA CYS A 113 16.30 -10.63 6.72
C CYS A 113 15.46 -11.90 6.98
N ALA A 114 15.07 -12.60 5.93
CA ALA A 114 14.21 -13.77 6.03
C ALA A 114 14.73 -14.84 7.00
N ASN A 115 16.04 -15.01 7.13
CA ASN A 115 16.64 -15.96 8.06
C ASN A 115 16.52 -15.49 9.52
N CYS A 116 16.88 -14.23 9.81
CA CYS A 116 16.75 -13.64 11.15
C CYS A 116 15.28 -13.58 11.57
N HIS A 117 14.38 -13.24 10.64
CA HIS A 117 12.93 -13.21 10.86
C HIS A 117 12.41 -14.58 11.36
N ARG A 118 12.80 -15.68 10.68
CA ARG A 118 12.44 -17.05 11.13
C ARG A 118 13.06 -17.40 12.48
N LYS A 119 14.32 -17.01 12.75
CA LYS A 119 14.98 -17.26 14.04
C LYS A 119 14.31 -16.52 15.19
N VAL A 120 13.83 -15.29 14.97
CA VAL A 120 13.03 -14.54 15.94
C VAL A 120 11.73 -15.27 16.26
N HIS A 121 10.99 -15.69 15.24
CA HIS A 121 9.75 -16.47 15.44
C HIS A 121 9.98 -17.82 16.11
N ALA A 122 11.16 -18.44 15.91
CA ALA A 122 11.55 -19.67 16.59
C ALA A 122 12.08 -19.46 18.01
N GLY A 123 12.13 -18.21 18.51
CA GLY A 123 12.67 -17.89 19.82
C GLY A 123 14.20 -18.00 19.96
N LEU A 124 14.92 -18.18 18.84
CA LEU A 124 16.38 -18.30 18.81
C LEU A 124 17.09 -16.94 18.90
N ILE A 125 16.38 -15.86 18.61
CA ILE A 125 16.88 -14.48 18.67
C ILE A 125 15.88 -13.66 19.48
N ASN A 126 16.38 -12.97 20.53
CA ASN A 126 15.60 -11.99 21.27
C ASN A 126 15.84 -10.60 20.67
N LEU A 127 14.81 -10.03 20.04
CA LEU A 127 14.89 -8.73 19.40
C LEU A 127 15.20 -7.57 20.35
N ASN A 128 14.83 -7.67 21.62
CA ASN A 128 15.11 -6.63 22.62
C ASN A 128 16.60 -6.31 22.74
N ASN A 129 17.47 -7.25 22.39
CA ASN A 129 18.93 -7.04 22.40
C ASN A 129 19.42 -6.15 21.25
N TYR A 130 18.59 -5.90 20.24
CA TYR A 130 18.93 -5.18 19.01
C TYR A 130 18.14 -3.87 18.85
N ILE A 131 17.01 -3.74 19.52
CA ILE A 131 16.21 -2.52 19.55
C ILE A 131 16.78 -1.61 20.64
N ILE A 132 17.77 -0.80 20.26
CA ILE A 132 18.29 0.27 21.12
C ILE A 132 17.32 1.44 21.03
N ASN A 133 17.06 2.16 22.12
CA ASN A 133 16.03 3.20 22.29
C ASN A 133 16.05 4.39 21.30
N GLU A 134 16.90 4.37 20.27
CA GLU A 134 17.06 5.42 19.25
C GLU A 134 17.09 4.88 17.82
N SER A 135 16.73 3.61 17.59
CA SER A 135 16.69 3.11 16.21
C SER A 135 15.49 3.69 15.48
N PRO A 136 15.70 4.48 14.41
CA PRO A 136 14.60 4.87 13.55
C PRO A 136 14.02 3.59 12.97
N LEU A 137 12.78 3.36 13.30
CA LEU A 137 11.88 2.54 12.54
C LEU A 137 12.10 2.83 11.05
N CYS A 138 11.89 1.89 10.17
CA CYS A 138 12.11 1.94 8.71
C CYS A 138 11.63 3.24 8.01
N THR A 139 12.13 4.42 8.36
CA THR A 139 11.65 5.70 7.82
C THR A 139 12.70 6.80 7.78
N THR A 140 13.91 6.53 7.29
CA THR A 140 14.81 7.62 6.88
C THR A 140 15.18 7.49 5.42
N GLY A 141 14.18 7.72 4.57
CA GLY A 141 14.42 8.18 3.21
C GLY A 141 14.02 9.63 3.18
N GLU A 142 14.99 10.52 3.30
CA GLU A 142 14.80 11.94 3.03
C GLU A 142 14.14 12.10 1.65
N GLY A 143 13.18 13.02 1.58
CA GLY A 143 12.41 13.25 0.37
C GLY A 143 13.30 13.52 -0.84
N VAL A 144 13.11 12.75 -1.87
CA VAL A 144 13.45 13.17 -3.22
C VAL A 144 12.31 14.05 -3.69
N THR A 145 12.53 15.35 -3.55
CA THR A 145 11.80 16.37 -4.33
C THR A 145 12.22 16.20 -5.78
N GLU A 146 11.30 15.82 -6.66
CA GLU A 146 11.11 16.33 -8.02
C GLU A 146 9.78 15.84 -8.58
#